data_4d92960a21119481083d0301c44fb2c3
#
_entry.id   4d92960a21119481083d0301c44fb2c3
#
_cell.length_a   1.000
_cell.length_b   1.000
_cell.length_c   1.000
_cell.angle_alpha   90.00
_cell.angle_beta   90.00
_cell.angle_gamma   90.00
#
_symmetry.space_group_name_H-M   'P 1'
#
loop_
_entity.id
_entity.type
_entity.pdbx_description
1 polymer ?
#
loop_
_entity_poly.entity_id
_entity_poly.type
_entity_poly.pdbx_seq_one_letter_code
_entity_poly.pdbx_strand_id
1 'polypeptide(L)'
;MAGEPTLWNTMPSLDTNCILRWLLGDIPEQKALVTALIDSGENLTVADAALIETVFILEKLKKISRETIEKAIMAVIRNESILCNRELFIDILSIYTKHPKLSFVDCYLEAMARMTDTIPLFTFDKKLATQLSGAQLLSP
;
A
#
# COMPACT_ATOMS: atom_id res chain seq x y z
N MET A 1 -8.54 -22.85 -23.78
CA MET A 1 -8.75 -22.52 -23.67
C MET A 1 -8.78 -21.74 -23.27
N ALA A 2 -8.38 -21.66 -23.69
CA ALA A 2 -8.28 -20.77 -23.35
C ALA A 2 -9.28 -20.13 -22.90
N GLY A 3 -9.67 -19.84 -23.15
CA GLY A 3 -10.47 -19.21 -22.81
C GLY A 3 -11.42 -19.38 -21.96
N GLU A 4 -11.84 -20.04 -21.70
CA GLU A 4 -12.67 -20.08 -21.00
C GLU A 4 -12.69 -19.64 -19.90
N PRO A 5 -12.14 -19.61 -19.59
CA PRO A 5 -12.29 -19.27 -18.45
C PRO A 5 -12.53 -18.04 -17.98
N THR A 6 -12.60 -17.34 -18.53
CA THR A 6 -13.02 -16.08 -18.23
C THR A 6 -14.33 -15.96 -17.58
N LEU A 7 -14.96 -17.06 -17.29
CA LEU A 7 -16.12 -17.06 -16.45
C LEU A 7 -15.89 -16.39 -15.14
N TRP A 8 -14.68 -16.40 -14.64
CA TRP A 8 -14.41 -15.86 -13.35
C TRP A 8 -13.95 -14.42 -13.40
N ASN A 9 -13.76 -13.84 -14.57
CA ASN A 9 -13.18 -12.53 -14.67
C ASN A 9 -11.96 -12.40 -13.76
N THR A 10 -11.05 -13.35 -13.91
CA THR A 10 -9.87 -13.33 -13.06
C THR A 10 -9.11 -12.03 -13.27
N MET A 11 -8.73 -11.42 -12.17
CA MET A 11 -7.88 -10.24 -12.18
C MET A 11 -6.58 -10.62 -11.51
N PRO A 12 -5.54 -10.90 -12.31
CA PRO A 12 -4.26 -11.30 -11.72
C PRO A 12 -3.73 -10.22 -10.80
N SER A 13 -2.92 -10.65 -9.86
CA SER A 13 -2.38 -9.74 -8.87
C SER A 13 -0.86 -9.68 -8.95
N LEU A 14 -0.31 -8.54 -8.52
CA LEU A 14 1.13 -8.35 -8.40
C LEU A 14 1.52 -8.59 -6.94
N ASP A 15 2.62 -9.32 -6.74
CA ASP A 15 3.17 -9.45 -5.39
C ASP A 15 4.12 -8.30 -5.07
N THR A 16 4.61 -8.29 -3.85
CA THR A 16 5.51 -7.25 -3.36
C THR A 16 6.76 -7.12 -4.23
N ASN A 17 7.34 -8.25 -4.64
CA ASN A 17 8.58 -8.21 -5.44
C ASN A 17 8.34 -7.60 -6.82
N CYS A 18 7.19 -7.88 -7.43
CA CYS A 18 6.85 -7.25 -8.71
C CYS A 18 6.80 -5.73 -8.57
N ILE A 19 6.16 -5.25 -7.51
CA ILE A 19 6.05 -3.81 -7.27
C ILE A 19 7.43 -3.21 -7.03
N LEU A 20 8.25 -3.88 -6.22
CA LEU A 20 9.60 -3.39 -5.92
C LEU A 20 10.48 -3.34 -7.17
N ARG A 21 10.43 -4.37 -8.03
CA ARG A 21 11.20 -4.36 -9.28
C ARG A 21 10.78 -3.21 -10.17
N TRP A 22 9.47 -2.95 -10.20
CA TRP A 22 8.93 -1.85 -11.01
C TRP A 22 9.39 -0.50 -10.48
N LEU A 23 9.34 -0.30 -9.16
CA LEU A 23 9.70 0.98 -8.54
C LEU A 23 11.20 1.22 -8.53
N LEU A 24 12.00 0.20 -8.20
CA LEU A 24 13.44 0.37 -8.00
C LEU A 24 14.23 0.30 -9.30
N GLY A 25 13.78 -0.53 -10.24
CA GLY A 25 14.50 -0.71 -11.50
C GLY A 25 15.88 -1.30 -11.34
N ASP A 26 16.15 -1.94 -10.21
CA ASP A 26 17.47 -2.49 -9.90
C ASP A 26 17.77 -3.80 -10.64
N ILE A 27 16.76 -4.44 -11.19
CA ILE A 27 16.89 -5.61 -12.06
C ILE A 27 16.16 -5.27 -13.35
N PRO A 28 16.87 -4.73 -14.35
CA PRO A 28 16.20 -4.17 -15.54
C PRO A 28 15.32 -5.17 -16.29
N GLU A 29 15.71 -6.43 -16.36
CA GLU A 29 14.91 -7.44 -17.05
C GLU A 29 13.57 -7.67 -16.35
N GLN A 30 13.58 -7.69 -15.02
CA GLN A 30 12.35 -7.87 -14.25
C GLN A 30 11.48 -6.63 -14.31
N LYS A 31 12.08 -5.45 -14.25
CA LYS A 31 11.31 -4.21 -14.41
C LYS A 31 10.63 -4.17 -15.77
N ALA A 32 11.32 -4.59 -16.82
CA ALA A 32 10.73 -4.60 -18.15
C ALA A 32 9.54 -5.54 -18.24
N LEU A 33 9.62 -6.70 -17.59
CA LEU A 33 8.50 -7.65 -17.57
C LEU A 33 7.29 -7.09 -16.87
N VAL A 34 7.48 -6.46 -15.71
CA VAL A 34 6.38 -5.87 -14.95
C VAL A 34 5.78 -4.70 -15.74
N THR A 35 6.62 -3.85 -16.31
CA THR A 35 6.16 -2.71 -17.11
C THR A 35 5.32 -3.18 -18.29
N ALA A 36 5.77 -4.22 -18.99
CA ALA A 36 5.04 -4.75 -20.12
C ALA A 36 3.66 -5.29 -19.69
N LEU A 37 3.62 -5.94 -18.53
CA LEU A 37 2.37 -6.46 -18.01
C LEU A 37 1.40 -5.32 -17.66
N ILE A 38 1.88 -4.29 -17.01
CA ILE A 38 1.05 -3.13 -16.66
C ILE A 38 0.56 -2.42 -17.92
N ASP A 39 1.43 -2.29 -18.91
CA ASP A 39 1.10 -1.59 -20.16
C ASP A 39 0.25 -2.42 -21.10
N SER A 40 0.03 -3.70 -20.80
CA SER A 40 -0.74 -4.60 -21.69
C SER A 40 -2.23 -4.29 -21.71
N GLY A 41 -2.70 -3.45 -20.78
CA GLY A 41 -4.13 -3.17 -20.65
C GLY A 41 -4.87 -4.11 -19.73
N GLU A 42 -4.16 -5.10 -19.16
CA GLU A 42 -4.74 -5.97 -18.14
C GLU A 42 -5.01 -5.21 -16.87
N ASN A 43 -6.10 -5.54 -16.21
CA ASN A 43 -6.33 -5.03 -14.85
C ASN A 43 -5.59 -5.93 -13.87
N LEU A 44 -4.75 -5.33 -13.05
CA LEU A 44 -3.91 -6.05 -12.09
C LEU A 44 -4.29 -5.63 -10.68
N THR A 45 -4.52 -6.60 -9.82
CA THR A 45 -4.89 -6.34 -8.43
C THR A 45 -3.63 -6.22 -7.59
N VAL A 46 -3.64 -5.27 -6.65
CA VAL A 46 -2.59 -5.12 -5.65
C VAL A 46 -3.25 -5.13 -4.28
N ALA A 47 -2.93 -6.15 -3.50
CA ALA A 47 -3.49 -6.32 -2.16
C ALA A 47 -2.90 -5.30 -1.19
N ASP A 48 -3.68 -4.95 -0.16
CA ASP A 48 -3.19 -4.08 0.92
C ASP A 48 -1.87 -4.56 1.47
N ALA A 49 -1.76 -5.87 1.74
CA ALA A 49 -0.54 -6.45 2.32
C ALA A 49 0.68 -6.21 1.44
N ALA A 50 0.52 -6.29 0.12
CA ALA A 50 1.64 -6.06 -0.80
C ALA A 50 2.11 -4.60 -0.74
N LEU A 51 1.20 -3.64 -0.63
CA LEU A 51 1.57 -2.24 -0.50
C LEU A 51 2.25 -1.96 0.84
N ILE A 52 1.72 -2.53 1.92
CA ILE A 52 2.29 -2.36 3.25
C ILE A 52 3.72 -2.92 3.30
N GLU A 53 3.92 -4.10 2.76
CA GLU A 53 5.24 -4.71 2.73
C GLU A 53 6.21 -3.92 1.86
N THR A 54 5.73 -3.40 0.73
CA THR A 54 6.54 -2.55 -0.15
C THR A 54 7.04 -1.32 0.61
N VAL A 55 6.15 -0.64 1.34
CA VAL A 55 6.55 0.54 2.13
C VAL A 55 7.58 0.15 3.18
N PHE A 56 7.35 -0.96 3.89
CA PHE A 56 8.28 -1.41 4.91
C PHE A 56 9.69 -1.62 4.32
N ILE A 57 9.77 -2.29 3.18
CA ILE A 57 11.06 -2.56 2.54
C ILE A 57 11.72 -1.27 2.09
N LEU A 58 10.95 -0.37 1.46
CA LEU A 58 11.49 0.90 0.99
C LEU A 58 12.02 1.74 2.16
N GLU A 59 11.28 1.80 3.24
CA GLU A 59 11.67 2.62 4.38
C GLU A 59 12.79 1.99 5.20
N LYS A 60 12.65 0.74 5.59
CA LYS A 60 13.55 0.12 6.57
C LYS A 60 14.79 -0.49 5.95
N LEU A 61 14.67 -1.11 4.80
CA LEU A 61 15.80 -1.79 4.17
C LEU A 61 16.51 -0.90 3.16
N LYS A 62 15.78 -0.09 2.42
CA LYS A 62 16.36 0.77 1.38
C LYS A 62 16.62 2.19 1.88
N LYS A 63 16.13 2.54 3.07
CA LYS A 63 16.36 3.85 3.69
C LYS A 63 15.85 5.01 2.85
N ILE A 64 14.73 4.82 2.19
CA ILE A 64 14.13 5.85 1.36
C ILE A 64 13.25 6.74 2.22
N SER A 65 13.23 8.04 1.95
CA SER A 65 12.45 9.00 2.75
C SER A 65 10.95 8.79 2.57
N ARG A 66 10.19 9.20 3.57
CA ARG A 66 8.72 9.07 3.53
C ARG A 66 8.12 9.85 2.36
N GLU A 67 8.67 11.02 2.05
CA GLU A 67 8.19 11.83 0.94
C GLU A 67 8.40 11.13 -0.41
N THR A 68 9.54 10.49 -0.59
CA THR A 68 9.81 9.73 -1.80
C THR A 68 8.93 8.49 -1.89
N ILE A 69 8.74 7.80 -0.75
CA ILE A 69 7.85 6.64 -0.68
C ILE A 69 6.42 7.04 -1.05
N GLU A 70 5.95 8.17 -0.52
CA GLU A 70 4.62 8.66 -0.86
C GLU A 70 4.46 8.84 -2.36
N LYS A 71 5.43 9.48 -3.01
CA LYS A 71 5.37 9.68 -4.47
C LYS A 71 5.37 8.37 -5.22
N ALA A 72 6.19 7.43 -4.80
CA ALA A 72 6.29 6.13 -5.46
C ALA A 72 4.99 5.34 -5.33
N ILE A 73 4.45 5.24 -4.12
CA ILE A 73 3.21 4.50 -3.89
C ILE A 73 2.03 5.21 -4.57
N MET A 74 2.00 6.54 -4.56
CA MET A 74 0.97 7.28 -5.30
C MET A 74 1.00 6.93 -6.79
N ALA A 75 2.18 6.81 -7.38
CA ALA A 75 2.28 6.43 -8.79
C ALA A 75 1.70 5.04 -9.03
N VAL A 76 1.91 4.11 -8.09
CA VAL A 76 1.35 2.77 -8.19
C VAL A 76 -0.17 2.80 -8.11
N ILE A 77 -0.72 3.40 -7.05
CA ILE A 77 -2.16 3.32 -6.80
C ILE A 77 -2.98 4.18 -7.75
N ARG A 78 -2.38 5.16 -8.41
CA ARG A 78 -3.06 5.99 -9.42
C ARG A 78 -2.95 5.42 -10.82
N ASN A 79 -2.19 4.37 -11.02
CA ASN A 79 -2.10 3.75 -12.33
C ASN A 79 -3.43 3.10 -12.67
N GLU A 80 -3.93 3.38 -13.88
CA GLU A 80 -5.25 2.94 -14.29
C GLU A 80 -5.38 1.42 -14.37
N SER A 81 -4.28 0.72 -14.61
CA SER A 81 -4.27 -0.74 -14.67
C SER A 81 -4.28 -1.40 -13.29
N ILE A 82 -4.02 -0.63 -12.23
CA ILE A 82 -3.90 -1.17 -10.88
C ILE A 82 -5.22 -1.03 -10.14
N LEU A 83 -5.73 -2.16 -9.65
CA LEU A 83 -6.93 -2.21 -8.81
C LEU A 83 -6.50 -2.45 -7.38
N CYS A 84 -6.82 -1.51 -6.51
CA CYS A 84 -6.42 -1.56 -5.10
C CYS A 84 -7.39 -0.70 -4.28
N ASN A 85 -7.20 -0.67 -2.97
CA ASN A 85 -7.94 0.22 -2.08
C ASN A 85 -7.37 1.63 -2.18
N ARG A 86 -7.59 2.27 -3.32
CA ARG A 86 -6.93 3.54 -3.66
C ARG A 86 -7.22 4.64 -2.66
N GLU A 87 -8.49 4.85 -2.33
CA GLU A 87 -8.86 5.95 -1.43
C GLU A 87 -8.30 5.74 -0.03
N LEU A 88 -8.32 4.49 0.45
CA LEU A 88 -7.73 4.15 1.72
C LEU A 88 -6.23 4.49 1.74
N PHE A 89 -5.49 4.10 0.70
CA PHE A 89 -4.05 4.33 0.67
C PHE A 89 -3.69 5.80 0.44
N ILE A 90 -4.52 6.55 -0.25
CA ILE A 90 -4.32 8.00 -0.33
C ILE A 90 -4.38 8.62 1.07
N ASP A 91 -5.37 8.22 1.86
CA ASP A 91 -5.51 8.71 3.23
C ASP A 91 -4.33 8.27 4.10
N ILE A 92 -3.95 6.99 4.01
CA ILE A 92 -2.82 6.45 4.79
C ILE A 92 -1.53 7.21 4.47
N LEU A 93 -1.25 7.47 3.21
CA LEU A 93 -0.02 8.16 2.81
C LEU A 93 0.01 9.58 3.36
N SER A 94 -1.13 10.26 3.38
CA SER A 94 -1.22 11.60 3.98
C SER A 94 -0.90 11.55 5.47
N ILE A 95 -1.44 10.59 6.20
CA ILE A 95 -1.15 10.43 7.63
C ILE A 95 0.32 10.09 7.85
N TYR A 96 0.83 9.17 7.06
CA TYR A 96 2.19 8.67 7.15
C TYR A 96 3.24 9.78 7.01
N THR A 97 3.04 10.69 6.06
CA THR A 97 3.99 11.79 5.87
C THR A 97 3.86 12.87 6.93
N LYS A 98 2.67 13.05 7.49
CA LYS A 98 2.43 14.08 8.52
C LYS A 98 2.82 13.62 9.93
N HIS A 99 2.95 12.31 10.14
CA HIS A 99 3.21 11.76 11.46
C HIS A 99 4.43 10.85 11.44
N PRO A 100 5.64 11.43 11.36
CA PRO A 100 6.87 10.66 11.17
C PRO A 100 7.20 9.70 12.31
N LYS A 101 6.56 9.85 13.47
CA LYS A 101 6.78 8.94 14.60
C LYS A 101 5.89 7.70 14.55
N LEU A 102 4.92 7.66 13.64
CA LEU A 102 4.04 6.51 13.49
C LEU A 102 4.51 5.64 12.34
N SER A 103 4.38 4.33 12.50
CA SER A 103 4.69 3.40 11.41
C SER A 103 3.59 3.43 10.37
N PHE A 104 3.91 2.95 9.17
CA PHE A 104 2.90 2.84 8.12
C PHE A 104 1.76 1.91 8.54
N VAL A 105 2.10 0.82 9.23
CA VAL A 105 1.10 -0.15 9.71
C VAL A 105 0.16 0.52 10.71
N ASP A 106 0.67 1.35 11.62
CA ASP A 106 -0.19 2.08 12.56
C ASP A 106 -1.15 2.99 11.82
N CYS A 107 -0.66 3.70 10.82
CA CYS A 107 -1.50 4.58 10.00
C CYS A 107 -2.56 3.76 9.25
N TYR A 108 -2.18 2.59 8.75
CA TYR A 108 -3.10 1.69 8.05
C TYR A 108 -4.21 1.20 8.97
N LEU A 109 -3.85 0.74 10.18
CA LEU A 109 -4.83 0.19 11.12
C LEU A 109 -5.85 1.23 11.52
N GLU A 110 -5.41 2.45 11.80
CA GLU A 110 -6.32 3.52 12.19
C GLU A 110 -7.21 3.97 11.04
N ALA A 111 -6.63 4.15 9.85
CA ALA A 111 -7.40 4.56 8.68
C ALA A 111 -8.43 3.49 8.29
N MET A 112 -8.04 2.22 8.35
CA MET A 112 -8.96 1.12 8.07
C MET A 112 -10.09 1.10 9.09
N ALA A 113 -9.80 1.32 10.36
CA ALA A 113 -10.82 1.34 11.41
C ALA A 113 -11.82 2.46 11.16
N ARG A 114 -11.35 3.64 10.75
CA ARG A 114 -12.26 4.75 10.42
C ARG A 114 -13.13 4.43 9.21
N MET A 115 -12.53 3.88 8.16
CA MET A 115 -13.26 3.60 6.92
C MET A 115 -14.25 2.46 7.03
N THR A 116 -14.03 1.53 7.96
CA THR A 116 -14.93 0.40 8.17
C THR A 116 -15.85 0.58 9.39
N ASP A 117 -15.84 1.78 9.98
CA ASP A 117 -16.69 2.08 11.13
C ASP A 117 -16.40 1.17 12.32
N THR A 118 -15.13 0.90 12.55
CA THR A 118 -14.70 0.01 13.65
C THR A 118 -13.83 0.75 14.66
N ILE A 119 -14.00 2.06 14.78
CA ILE A 119 -13.31 2.85 15.82
C ILE A 119 -14.05 2.71 17.14
N PRO A 120 -13.36 2.87 18.26
CA PRO A 120 -11.94 3.25 18.36
C PRO A 120 -11.01 2.06 18.10
N LEU A 121 -9.86 2.34 17.55
CA LEU A 121 -8.76 1.37 17.51
C LEU A 121 -8.07 1.42 18.86
N PHE A 122 -8.22 0.38 19.67
CA PHE A 122 -7.55 0.35 20.96
C PHE A 122 -6.07 0.02 20.80
N THR A 123 -5.25 0.71 21.58
CA THR A 123 -3.80 0.56 21.49
C THR A 123 -3.16 0.85 22.86
N PHE A 124 -1.97 0.31 23.07
CA PHE A 124 -1.15 0.69 24.19
C PHE A 124 -0.08 1.73 23.80
N ASP A 125 -0.02 2.09 22.52
CA ASP A 125 0.95 3.06 22.03
C ASP A 125 0.42 4.48 22.22
N LYS A 126 1.06 5.21 23.12
CA LYS A 126 0.65 6.59 23.46
C LYS A 126 0.78 7.53 22.26
N LYS A 127 1.79 7.32 21.42
CA LYS A 127 1.97 8.18 20.25
C LYS A 127 0.82 8.03 19.29
N LEU A 128 0.42 6.80 19.05
CA LEU A 128 -0.70 6.51 18.14
C LEU A 128 -2.00 7.11 18.68
N ALA A 129 -2.28 6.89 19.95
CA ALA A 129 -3.51 7.38 20.57
C ALA A 129 -3.55 8.91 20.61
N THR A 130 -2.40 9.55 20.78
CA THR A 130 -2.35 11.02 20.86
C THR A 130 -2.47 11.65 19.47
N GLN A 131 -1.88 11.04 18.45
CA GLN A 131 -1.77 11.68 17.14
C GLN A 131 -2.93 11.38 16.20
N LEU A 132 -3.61 10.25 16.35
CA LEU A 132 -4.70 9.88 15.46
C LEU A 132 -6.00 9.75 16.23
N SER A 133 -7.02 10.47 15.77
CA SER A 133 -8.28 10.59 16.50
C SER A 133 -9.08 9.29 16.60
N GLY A 134 -8.88 8.37 15.66
CA GLY A 134 -9.58 7.08 15.70
C GLY A 134 -8.96 6.07 16.64
N ALA A 135 -7.81 6.37 17.23
CA ALA A 135 -7.13 5.48 18.17
C ALA A 135 -7.37 5.93 19.60
N GLN A 136 -7.45 4.97 20.50
CA GLN A 136 -7.71 5.23 21.91
C GLN A 136 -6.80 4.38 22.76
N LEU A 137 -6.13 5.03 23.73
CA LEU A 137 -5.26 4.34 24.65
C LEU A 137 -6.08 3.42 25.55
N LEU A 138 -5.68 2.16 25.63
CA LEU A 138 -6.30 1.22 26.53
C LEU A 138 -5.58 1.32 27.87
N SER A 139 -6.32 1.69 28.90
CA SER A 139 -5.78 1.87 30.24
C SER A 139 -6.79 1.47 31.29
N PRO A 140 -6.35 1.17 32.53
CA PRO A 140 -7.26 0.80 33.62
C PRO A 140 -8.22 1.92 33.96
#